data_bf65cc90da544bcaa4a420b5d7c800c1
#
_entry.id   bf65cc90da544bcaa4a420b5d7c800c1
#
_cell.length_a   1.000
_cell.length_b   1.000
_cell.length_c   1.000
_cell.angle_alpha   90.00
_cell.angle_beta   90.00
_cell.angle_gamma   90.00
#
_symmetry.space_group_name_H-M   'P 1'
#
loop_
_entity.id
_entity.type
_entity.pdbx_description
1 polymer ?
#
loop_
_entity_poly.entity_id
_entity_poly.type
_entity_poly.pdbx_seq_one_letter_code
_entity_poly.pdbx_strand_id
1 'polypeptide(L)' 'KNHHTYVVERIETELNLERRLEALGLTEGSRITILNNDKKGAMTVKFRGTRFALGRRIADNIFVKEEAA' A
#
# COMPACT_ATOMS: atom_id res chain seq x y z
N LYS A 1 -7.38 10.18 -0.50
CA LYS A 1 -8.00 10.44 -1.79
C LYS A 1 -7.50 9.46 -2.83
N ASN A 2 -8.35 9.21 -3.84
CA ASN A 2 -7.99 8.31 -4.92
C ASN A 2 -7.01 8.99 -5.89
N HIS A 3 -6.16 8.19 -6.50
CA HIS A 3 -5.22 8.63 -7.53
C HIS A 3 -4.12 9.56 -7.06
N HIS A 4 -3.94 9.65 -5.75
CA HIS A 4 -2.80 10.37 -5.20
C HIS A 4 -1.63 9.42 -4.97
N THR A 5 -0.43 9.95 -5.10
CA THR A 5 0.78 9.17 -4.84
C THR A 5 1.19 9.31 -3.38
N TYR A 6 1.51 8.18 -2.78
CA TYR A 6 1.91 8.13 -1.38
C TYR A 6 3.23 7.39 -1.25
N VAL A 7 3.97 7.73 -0.21
CA VAL A 7 5.19 7.02 0.13
C VAL A 7 4.89 6.15 1.34
N VAL A 8 5.27 4.89 1.28
CA VAL A 8 5.09 3.97 2.40
C VAL A 8 6.08 4.34 3.48
N GLU A 9 5.57 4.72 4.66
CA GLU A 9 6.41 5.04 5.80
C GLU A 9 6.81 3.79 6.56
N ARG A 10 5.85 2.89 6.79
CA ARG A 10 6.13 1.62 7.45
C ARG A 10 4.98 0.66 7.23
N ILE A 11 5.28 -0.61 7.41
CA ILE A 11 4.29 -1.68 7.30
C ILE A 11 4.31 -2.44 8.62
N GLU A 12 3.16 -2.49 9.30
CA GLU A 12 3.03 -3.21 10.57
C GLU A 12 2.12 -4.41 10.36
N THR A 13 2.72 -5.53 10.06
CA THR A 13 1.98 -6.75 9.79
C THR A 13 2.81 -7.96 10.20
N GLU A 14 2.22 -9.13 10.06
CA GLU A 14 2.95 -10.37 10.36
C GLU A 14 4.18 -10.50 9.47
N LEU A 15 5.22 -11.10 10.03
CA LEU A 15 6.48 -11.25 9.32
C LEU A 15 6.32 -11.96 7.97
N ASN A 16 5.52 -13.01 7.93
CA ASN A 16 5.30 -13.75 6.68
C ASN A 16 4.67 -12.87 5.61
N LEU A 17 3.70 -12.07 6.00
CA LEU A 17 3.02 -11.18 5.08
C LEU A 17 3.94 -10.03 4.66
N GLU A 18 4.72 -9.51 5.59
CA GLU A 18 5.71 -8.48 5.29
C GLU A 18 6.70 -8.98 4.27
N ARG A 19 7.17 -10.22 4.41
CA ARG A 19 8.10 -10.81 3.46
C ARG A 19 7.48 -10.98 2.08
N ARG A 20 6.19 -11.31 2.01
CA ARG A 20 5.48 -11.40 0.74
C ARG A 20 5.42 -10.04 0.06
N LEU A 21 5.13 -9.01 0.82
CA LEU A 21 5.09 -7.65 0.28
C LEU A 21 6.45 -7.21 -0.20
N GLU A 22 7.50 -7.54 0.56
CA GLU A 22 8.87 -7.25 0.16
C GLU A 22 9.24 -7.97 -1.14
N ALA A 23 8.79 -9.21 -1.30
CA ALA A 23 9.06 -9.97 -2.51
C ALA A 23 8.41 -9.32 -3.74
N LEU A 24 7.31 -8.59 -3.54
CA LEU A 24 6.68 -7.81 -4.58
C LEU A 24 7.36 -6.46 -4.78
N GLY A 25 8.29 -6.11 -3.89
CA GLY A 25 8.99 -4.84 -3.92
C GLY A 25 8.35 -3.75 -3.09
N LEU A 26 7.30 -4.07 -2.34
CA LEU A 26 6.60 -3.09 -1.51
C LEU A 26 7.25 -3.02 -0.14
N THR A 27 8.05 -2.00 0.06
CA THR A 27 8.80 -1.79 1.30
C THR A 27 8.70 -0.34 1.73
N GLU A 28 9.29 -0.03 2.86
CA GLU A 28 9.37 1.37 3.30
C GLU A 28 10.08 2.20 2.24
N GLY A 29 9.55 3.36 1.96
CA GLY A 29 10.07 4.23 0.92
C GLY A 29 9.47 3.98 -0.46
N SER A 30 8.68 2.93 -0.62
CA SER A 30 8.03 2.65 -1.89
C SER A 30 6.96 3.70 -2.20
N ARG A 31 6.84 4.07 -3.46
CA ARG A 31 5.78 4.97 -3.91
C ARG A 31 4.63 4.15 -4.46
N ILE A 32 3.44 4.43 -3.97
CA ILE A 32 2.23 3.76 -4.44
C ILE A 32 1.17 4.80 -4.80
N THR A 33 0.28 4.43 -5.70
CA THR A 33 -0.87 5.26 -6.04
C THR A 33 -2.12 4.54 -5.56
N ILE A 34 -2.93 5.20 -4.74
CA ILE A 34 -4.17 4.62 -4.27
C ILE A 34 -5.24 4.87 -5.33
N LEU A 35 -5.74 3.81 -5.93
CA LEU A 35 -6.75 3.90 -6.97
C LEU A 35 -8.15 3.89 -6.38
N ASN A 36 -8.34 3.13 -5.31
CA ASN A 36 -9.63 3.03 -4.65
C ASN A 36 -9.40 2.60 -3.20
N ASN A 37 -10.07 3.26 -2.29
CA ASN A 37 -9.97 2.92 -0.87
C ASN A 37 -11.40 2.79 -0.31
N ASP A 38 -11.92 1.58 -0.38
CA ASP A 38 -13.23 1.27 0.17
C ASP A 38 -13.06 0.92 1.64
N LYS A 39 -13.63 1.73 2.51
CA LYS A 39 -13.49 1.54 3.95
C LYS A 39 -14.06 0.21 4.43
N LYS A 40 -14.96 -0.39 3.67
CA LYS A 40 -15.58 -1.66 4.03
C LYS A 40 -14.98 -2.84 3.30
N GLY A 41 -14.07 -2.59 2.38
CA GLY A 41 -13.50 -3.64 1.55
C GLY A 41 -12.03 -3.43 1.29
N ALA A 42 -11.58 -3.94 0.15
CA ALA A 42 -10.18 -3.88 -0.23
C ALA A 42 -9.78 -2.48 -0.69
N MET A 43 -8.52 -2.18 -0.47
CA MET A 43 -7.91 -0.99 -1.04
C MET A 43 -7.14 -1.42 -2.29
N THR A 44 -7.39 -0.75 -3.40
CA THR A 44 -6.68 -1.03 -4.64
C THR A 44 -5.55 -0.03 -4.82
N VAL A 45 -4.35 -0.52 -5.00
CA VAL A 45 -3.18 0.33 -5.20
C VAL A 45 -2.48 -0.04 -6.50
N LYS A 46 -1.79 0.93 -7.07
CA LYS A 46 -0.95 0.71 -8.23
C LYS A 46 0.49 0.89 -7.79
N PHE A 47 1.32 -0.08 -8.12
CA PHE A 47 2.72 -0.08 -7.75
C PHE A 47 3.52 -0.68 -8.91
N ARG A 48 4.47 0.09 -9.43
CA ARG A 48 5.32 -0.33 -10.55
C ARG A 48 4.52 -0.79 -11.77
N GLY A 49 3.41 -0.12 -12.05
CA GLY A 49 2.59 -0.45 -13.20
C GLY A 49 1.65 -1.63 -12.98
N THR A 50 1.65 -2.22 -11.80
CA THR A 50 0.79 -3.35 -11.48
C THR A 50 -0.22 -2.94 -10.42
N ARG A 51 -1.43 -3.44 -10.56
CA ARG A 51 -2.50 -3.17 -9.60
C ARG A 51 -2.60 -4.30 -8.61
N PHE A 52 -2.75 -3.94 -7.34
CA PHE A 52 -2.94 -4.90 -6.26
C PHE A 52 -4.17 -4.54 -5.46
N ALA A 53 -4.95 -5.54 -5.09
CA ALA A 53 -6.03 -5.35 -4.13
C ALA A 53 -5.53 -5.81 -2.77
N LEU A 54 -5.54 -4.90 -1.80
CA LEU A 54 -5.11 -5.20 -0.44
C LEU A 54 -6.33 -5.32 0.45
N GLY A 55 -6.46 -6.42 1.15
CA GLY A 55 -7.54 -6.59 2.11
C GLY A 55 -7.51 -5.51 3.18
N ARG A 56 -8.66 -5.25 3.80
CA ARG A 56 -8.76 -4.16 4.78
C ARG A 56 -7.76 -4.31 5.91
N ARG A 57 -7.55 -5.54 6.37
CA ARG A 57 -6.62 -5.81 7.46
C ARG A 57 -5.18 -5.42 7.08
N ILE A 58 -4.77 -5.74 5.87
CA ILE A 58 -3.44 -5.39 5.40
C ILE A 58 -3.34 -3.89 5.17
N ALA A 59 -4.34 -3.31 4.52
CA ALA A 59 -4.35 -1.89 4.20
C ALA A 59 -4.27 -1.04 5.46
N ASP A 60 -4.94 -1.47 6.53
CA ASP A 60 -4.95 -0.71 7.78
C ASP A 60 -3.59 -0.73 8.49
N ASN A 61 -2.72 -1.64 8.12
CA ASN A 61 -1.40 -1.77 8.74
C ASN A 61 -0.27 -1.23 7.87
N ILE A 62 -0.60 -0.62 6.75
CA ILE A 62 0.37 0.07 5.92
C ILE A 62 0.21 1.56 6.15
N PHE A 63 1.26 2.18 6.67
CA PHE A 63 1.25 3.60 6.98
C PHE A 63 1.97 4.37 5.89
N VAL A 64 1.28 5.35 5.34
CA VAL A 64 1.79 6.13 4.21
C VAL A 64 1.67 7.61 4.52
N LYS A 65 2.44 8.40 3.77
CA LYS A 65 2.27 9.84 3.79
C LYS A 65 2.15 10.33 2.35
N GLU A 66 1.40 11.40 2.17
CA GLU A 66 1.23 11.98 0.85
C GLU A 66 2.56 12.55 0.36
N GLU A 67 2.92 12.23 -0.87
CA GLU A 67 4.15 12.74 -1.44
C GLU A 67 3.97 14.21 -1.79
N ALA A 68 4.85 15.05 -1.26
CA ALA A 68 4.87 16.46 -1.60
C ALA A 68 5.38 16.62 -3.03
N ALA A 69 4.61 17.32 -3.83
CA ALA A 69 4.99 17.55 -5.22
C ALA A 69 6.14 18.54 -5.32
#